data_23e2096d3d2b36b7269a50fe9a8bc054
#
_entry.id   23e2096d3d2b36b7269a50fe9a8bc054
#
_cell.length_a   1.000
_cell.length_b   1.000
_cell.length_c   1.000
_cell.angle_alpha   90.00
_cell.angle_beta   90.00
_cell.angle_gamma   90.00
#
_symmetry.space_group_name_H-M   'P 1'
#
loop_
_entity.id
_entity.type
_entity.pdbx_description
1 polymer ?
#
loop_
_entity_poly.entity_id
_entity_poly.type
_entity_poly.pdbx_seq_one_letter_code
_entity_poly.pdbx_strand_id
1 'polypeptide(L)'
;MKKKRRITTDMPRMKKADPFYRDQVKRILDLLIAIPVFIVALIPMIIIAIAVKIDSPGPVLFKQERLGKDGKVFLMLKFRSMCVGAEHKGSGVYSGKGDTRVTKVGKIIRATSLDELPQLINVLRGDSGIIGTTKKNLDFTRVSLA
;
A
#
# COMPACT_ATOMS: atom_id res chain seq x y z
N MET A 1 14.36 -27.58 50.81
CA MET A 1 14.73 -27.40 49.38
C MET A 1 13.53 -27.64 48.51
N LYS A 2 12.90 -26.60 47.89
CA LYS A 2 11.74 -26.75 47.02
C LYS A 2 12.21 -26.87 45.59
N LYS A 3 12.00 -28.04 44.97
CA LYS A 3 12.33 -28.38 43.58
C LYS A 3 11.39 -27.65 42.64
N LYS A 4 11.91 -26.63 41.95
CA LYS A 4 11.17 -25.84 40.95
C LYS A 4 10.94 -26.69 39.68
N ARG A 5 9.73 -27.22 39.48
CA ARG A 5 9.34 -27.93 38.24
C ARG A 5 9.32 -26.92 37.10
N ARG A 6 10.26 -27.06 36.16
CA ARG A 6 10.16 -26.37 34.86
C ARG A 6 9.07 -27.06 34.04
N ILE A 7 7.98 -26.35 33.82
CA ILE A 7 6.95 -26.78 32.85
C ILE A 7 7.53 -26.40 31.48
N THR A 8 8.13 -27.37 30.79
CA THR A 8 8.45 -27.24 29.36
C THR A 8 7.15 -27.42 28.60
N THR A 9 6.56 -26.30 28.18
CA THR A 9 5.44 -26.30 27.24
C THR A 9 5.99 -26.65 25.86
N ASP A 10 6.07 -27.95 25.53
CA ASP A 10 6.31 -28.42 24.17
C ASP A 10 5.05 -28.09 23.34
N MET A 11 5.00 -26.87 22.81
CA MET A 11 4.07 -26.56 21.75
C MET A 11 4.54 -27.31 20.50
N PRO A 12 3.68 -28.11 19.84
CA PRO A 12 4.02 -28.75 18.59
C PRO A 12 4.42 -27.66 17.60
N ARG A 13 5.68 -27.69 17.12
CA ARG A 13 6.14 -26.84 16.03
C ARG A 13 5.27 -27.14 14.82
N MET A 14 4.30 -26.29 14.54
CA MET A 14 3.58 -26.34 13.27
C MET A 14 4.62 -26.33 12.16
N LYS A 15 4.66 -27.39 11.34
CA LYS A 15 5.52 -27.48 10.16
C LYS A 15 5.26 -26.23 9.34
N LYS A 16 6.25 -25.33 9.24
CA LYS A 16 6.15 -24.20 8.33
C LYS A 16 6.02 -24.78 6.92
N ALA A 17 4.89 -24.49 6.27
CA ALA A 17 4.70 -24.87 4.87
C ALA A 17 5.90 -24.36 4.05
N ASP A 18 6.33 -25.14 3.06
CA ASP A 18 7.44 -24.77 2.19
C ASP A 18 7.24 -23.35 1.64
N PRO A 19 8.26 -22.48 1.74
CA PRO A 19 8.15 -21.08 1.32
C PRO A 19 7.66 -20.96 -0.12
N PHE A 20 8.11 -21.85 -0.99
CA PHE A 20 7.73 -21.89 -2.41
C PHE A 20 6.23 -22.18 -2.59
N TYR A 21 5.71 -23.22 -1.94
CA TYR A 21 4.29 -23.58 -2.02
C TYR A 21 3.39 -22.47 -1.48
N ARG A 22 3.76 -21.91 -0.33
CA ARG A 22 3.03 -20.80 0.28
C ARG A 22 2.98 -19.57 -0.63
N ASP A 23 4.06 -19.25 -1.32
CA ASP A 23 4.15 -18.09 -2.20
C ASP A 23 3.33 -18.27 -3.47
N GLN A 24 3.30 -19.47 -4.05
CA GLN A 24 2.51 -19.80 -5.23
C GLN A 24 1.01 -19.79 -4.93
N VAL A 25 0.59 -20.45 -3.85
CA VAL A 25 -0.82 -20.47 -3.42
C VAL A 25 -1.30 -19.07 -3.10
N LYS A 26 -0.48 -18.29 -2.38
CA LYS A 26 -0.78 -16.89 -2.10
C LYS A 26 -0.97 -16.07 -3.39
N ARG A 27 -0.08 -16.23 -4.37
CA ARG A 27 -0.16 -15.51 -5.63
C ARG A 27 -1.44 -15.81 -6.39
N ILE A 28 -1.83 -17.09 -6.45
CA ILE A 28 -3.08 -17.52 -7.09
C ILE A 28 -4.29 -16.89 -6.38
N LEU A 29 -4.33 -16.94 -5.05
CA LEU A 29 -5.41 -16.34 -4.26
C LEU A 29 -5.47 -14.82 -4.43
N ASP A 30 -4.33 -14.15 -4.41
CA ASP A 30 -4.26 -12.70 -4.64
C ASP A 30 -4.83 -12.34 -6.04
N LEU A 31 -4.50 -13.10 -7.09
CA LEU A 31 -5.01 -12.86 -8.43
C LEU A 31 -6.50 -13.19 -8.57
N LEU A 32 -6.98 -14.29 -7.97
CA LEU A 32 -8.39 -14.66 -7.99
C LEU A 32 -9.29 -13.59 -7.38
N ILE A 33 -8.79 -12.88 -6.38
CA ILE A 33 -9.51 -11.78 -5.73
C ILE A 33 -9.27 -10.46 -6.50
N ALA A 34 -8.02 -10.18 -6.88
CA ALA A 34 -7.65 -8.90 -7.50
C ALA A 34 -8.33 -8.67 -8.84
N ILE A 35 -8.45 -9.71 -9.70
CA ILE A 35 -8.99 -9.55 -11.05
C ILE A 35 -10.45 -9.10 -11.04
N PRO A 36 -11.40 -9.80 -10.37
CA PRO A 36 -12.79 -9.37 -10.33
C PRO A 36 -12.96 -8.01 -9.64
N VAL A 37 -12.23 -7.77 -8.54
CA VAL A 37 -12.25 -6.46 -7.86
C VAL A 37 -11.74 -5.35 -8.77
N PHE A 38 -10.68 -5.59 -9.53
CA PHE A 38 -10.13 -4.62 -10.48
C PHE A 38 -11.12 -4.29 -11.60
N ILE A 39 -11.81 -5.29 -12.16
CA ILE A 39 -12.83 -5.09 -13.21
C ILE A 39 -13.95 -4.19 -12.70
N VAL A 40 -14.47 -4.46 -11.48
CA VAL A 40 -15.50 -3.64 -10.87
C VAL A 40 -14.99 -2.23 -10.53
N ALA A 41 -13.73 -2.12 -10.10
CA ALA A 41 -13.10 -0.85 -9.73
C ALA A 41 -12.75 0.03 -10.94
N LEU A 42 -12.72 -0.49 -12.17
CA LEU A 42 -12.35 0.27 -13.36
C LEU A 42 -13.26 1.50 -13.57
N ILE A 43 -14.57 1.34 -13.42
CA ILE A 43 -15.53 2.45 -13.61
C ILE A 43 -15.27 3.57 -12.61
N PRO A 44 -15.28 3.33 -11.27
CA PRO A 44 -14.98 4.38 -10.32
C PRO A 44 -13.56 4.93 -10.49
N MET A 45 -12.57 4.12 -10.88
CA MET A 45 -11.22 4.60 -11.15
C MET A 45 -11.16 5.61 -12.29
N ILE A 46 -11.91 5.40 -13.37
CA ILE A 46 -11.99 6.35 -14.49
C ILE A 46 -12.63 7.65 -14.04
N ILE A 47 -13.73 7.58 -13.30
CA ILE A 47 -14.42 8.77 -12.77
C ILE A 47 -13.49 9.58 -11.88
N ILE A 48 -12.79 8.93 -10.95
CA ILE A 48 -11.83 9.57 -10.05
C ILE A 48 -10.67 10.18 -10.83
N ALA A 49 -10.14 9.47 -11.85
CA ALA A 49 -9.05 9.97 -12.68
C ALA A 49 -9.42 11.27 -13.37
N ILE A 50 -10.64 11.36 -13.92
CA ILE A 50 -11.17 12.58 -14.56
C ILE A 50 -11.33 13.69 -13.52
N ALA A 51 -11.95 13.37 -12.36
CA ALA A 51 -12.16 14.34 -11.28
C ALA A 51 -10.83 14.93 -10.75
N VAL A 52 -9.82 14.08 -10.53
CA VAL A 52 -8.47 14.52 -10.10
C VAL A 52 -7.81 15.41 -11.16
N LYS A 53 -8.02 15.09 -12.45
CA LYS A 53 -7.45 15.89 -13.55
C LYS A 53 -8.09 17.26 -13.67
N ILE A 54 -9.40 17.37 -13.43
CA ILE A 54 -10.15 18.64 -13.45
C ILE A 54 -9.84 19.49 -12.22
N ASP A 55 -9.73 18.87 -11.04
CA ASP A 55 -9.53 19.55 -9.76
C ASP A 55 -8.16 20.25 -9.66
N SER A 56 -7.12 19.64 -10.27
CA SER A 56 -5.79 20.25 -10.26
C SER A 56 -4.92 19.83 -11.46
N PRO A 57 -4.09 20.74 -12.03
CA PRO A 57 -3.19 20.40 -13.14
C PRO A 57 -2.12 19.40 -12.71
N GLY A 58 -1.70 18.52 -13.64
CA GLY A 58 -0.61 17.56 -13.45
C GLY A 58 -1.01 16.08 -13.61
N PRO A 59 -0.17 15.11 -13.19
CA PRO A 59 -0.42 13.70 -13.33
C PRO A 59 -1.56 13.24 -12.42
N VAL A 60 -2.37 12.28 -12.88
CA VAL A 60 -3.50 11.70 -12.13
C VAL A 60 -3.00 10.77 -11.02
N LEU A 61 -1.95 10.02 -11.33
CA LEU A 61 -1.36 9.05 -10.39
C LEU A 61 -0.15 9.66 -9.68
N PHE A 62 -0.08 9.42 -8.39
CA PHE A 62 1.08 9.62 -7.53
C PHE A 62 1.81 8.30 -7.36
N LYS A 63 3.13 8.32 -7.49
CA LYS A 63 4.00 7.16 -7.35
C LYS A 63 4.84 7.34 -6.09
N GLN A 64 4.79 6.38 -5.19
CA GLN A 64 5.55 6.41 -3.94
C GLN A 64 6.42 5.16 -3.84
N GLU A 65 7.71 5.34 -3.58
CA GLU A 65 8.61 4.22 -3.32
C GLU A 65 8.24 3.54 -1.99
N ARG A 66 8.16 2.22 -2.03
CA ARG A 66 7.89 1.38 -0.88
C ARG A 66 8.73 0.11 -0.93
N LEU A 67 9.05 -0.43 0.25
CA LEU A 67 9.69 -1.73 0.36
C LEU A 67 8.63 -2.82 0.25
N GLY A 68 8.80 -3.67 -0.75
CA GLY A 68 7.98 -4.85 -0.96
C GLY A 68 8.58 -6.09 -0.32
N LYS A 69 8.18 -7.25 -0.86
CA LYS A 69 8.70 -8.55 -0.48
C LYS A 69 10.21 -8.61 -0.70
N ASP A 70 10.92 -9.25 0.23
CA ASP A 70 12.36 -9.46 0.20
C ASP A 70 13.21 -8.17 0.16
N GLY A 71 12.65 -7.04 0.64
CA GLY A 71 13.35 -5.76 0.68
C GLY A 71 13.50 -5.07 -0.68
N LYS A 72 12.83 -5.56 -1.73
CA LYS A 72 12.84 -4.91 -3.04
C LYS A 72 11.99 -3.66 -3.04
N VAL A 73 12.53 -2.56 -3.54
CA VAL A 73 11.79 -1.31 -3.71
C VAL A 73 10.84 -1.44 -4.89
N PHE A 74 9.59 -1.03 -4.72
CA PHE A 74 8.61 -0.92 -5.80
C PHE A 74 7.87 0.42 -5.73
N LEU A 75 7.28 0.83 -6.85
CA LEU A 75 6.49 2.05 -6.95
C LEU A 75 5.02 1.76 -6.64
N MET A 76 4.58 2.17 -5.46
CA MET A 76 3.18 2.09 -5.08
C MET A 76 2.36 3.17 -5.78
N LEU A 77 1.30 2.76 -6.46
CA LEU A 77 0.43 3.65 -7.21
C LEU A 77 -0.74 4.11 -6.35
N LYS A 78 -1.00 5.43 -6.34
CA LYS A 78 -2.17 6.04 -5.71
C LYS A 78 -2.73 7.13 -6.61
N PHE A 79 -4.01 7.48 -6.45
CA PHE A 79 -4.49 8.73 -7.04
C PHE A 79 -3.85 9.93 -6.32
N ARG A 80 -3.50 10.95 -7.10
CA ARG A 80 -3.01 12.19 -6.54
C ARG A 80 -4.12 12.90 -5.76
N SER A 81 -3.89 13.13 -4.49
CA SER A 81 -4.81 13.80 -3.58
C SER A 81 -4.31 15.16 -3.10
N MET A 82 -3.09 15.54 -3.52
CA MET A 82 -2.45 16.81 -3.17
C MET A 82 -2.02 17.57 -4.42
N CYS A 83 -1.81 18.88 -4.29
CA CYS A 83 -1.25 19.70 -5.35
C CYS A 83 0.16 19.23 -5.74
N VAL A 84 0.57 19.48 -6.99
CA VAL A 84 1.92 19.16 -7.46
C VAL A 84 2.96 19.88 -6.61
N GLY A 85 4.03 19.17 -6.21
CA GLY A 85 5.09 19.70 -5.37
C GLY A 85 4.71 19.86 -3.89
N ALA A 86 3.59 19.27 -3.45
CA ALA A 86 3.17 19.31 -2.06
C ALA A 86 4.16 18.64 -1.10
N GLU A 87 4.90 17.66 -1.58
CA GLU A 87 5.95 16.95 -0.84
C GLU A 87 7.15 17.82 -0.45
N HIS A 88 7.39 18.91 -1.22
CA HIS A 88 8.47 19.88 -0.95
C HIS A 88 8.01 21.06 -0.09
N LYS A 89 6.73 21.09 0.32
CA LYS A 89 6.14 22.17 1.13
C LYS A 89 5.71 21.65 2.50
N GLY A 90 6.14 22.30 3.55
CA GLY A 90 5.74 22.00 4.93
C GLY A 90 6.33 20.68 5.47
N SER A 91 5.50 19.87 6.10
CA SER A 91 5.90 18.60 6.76
C SER A 91 6.15 17.42 5.80
N GLY A 92 6.38 17.67 4.51
CA GLY A 92 6.61 16.61 3.54
C GLY A 92 5.37 15.78 3.23
N VAL A 93 5.51 14.45 3.23
CA VAL A 93 4.43 13.51 2.88
C VAL A 93 3.36 13.41 3.99
N TYR A 94 3.66 13.83 5.21
CA TYR A 94 2.71 13.78 6.31
C TYR A 94 1.70 14.92 6.21
N SER A 95 0.41 14.57 6.23
CA SER A 95 -0.70 15.51 6.10
C SER A 95 -1.63 15.34 7.30
N GLY A 96 -1.72 16.40 8.11
CA GLY A 96 -2.65 16.51 9.23
C GLY A 96 -4.06 16.93 8.79
N LYS A 97 -4.99 16.99 9.75
CA LYS A 97 -6.32 17.56 9.50
C LYS A 97 -6.19 19.04 9.10
N GLY A 98 -6.82 19.43 7.98
CA GLY A 98 -6.81 20.82 7.50
C GLY A 98 -5.61 21.19 6.62
N ASP A 99 -4.82 20.23 6.15
CA ASP A 99 -3.71 20.49 5.24
C ASP A 99 -4.20 21.15 3.93
N THR A 100 -3.78 22.39 3.70
CA THR A 100 -4.18 23.20 2.54
C THR A 100 -3.63 22.68 1.21
N ARG A 101 -2.67 21.78 1.24
CA ARG A 101 -2.10 21.14 0.05
C ARG A 101 -3.00 20.06 -0.55
N VAL A 102 -3.98 19.59 0.24
CA VAL A 102 -4.93 18.56 -0.20
C VAL A 102 -6.01 19.21 -1.08
N THR A 103 -6.19 18.70 -2.29
CA THR A 103 -7.19 19.20 -3.24
C THR A 103 -8.62 18.86 -2.78
N LYS A 104 -9.64 19.49 -3.38
CA LYS A 104 -11.06 19.23 -3.02
C LYS A 104 -11.43 17.78 -3.24
N VAL A 105 -11.14 17.25 -4.43
CA VAL A 105 -11.33 15.83 -4.76
C VAL A 105 -10.44 14.96 -3.87
N GLY A 106 -9.21 15.40 -3.60
CA GLY A 106 -8.26 14.72 -2.72
C GLY A 106 -8.81 14.48 -1.32
N LYS A 107 -9.55 15.43 -0.74
CA LYS A 107 -10.20 15.26 0.58
C LYS A 107 -11.20 14.11 0.57
N ILE A 108 -12.01 14.01 -0.49
CA ILE A 108 -13.04 12.98 -0.62
C ILE A 108 -12.41 11.59 -0.81
N ILE A 109 -11.48 11.45 -1.76
CA ILE A 109 -10.88 10.15 -2.07
C ILE A 109 -10.01 9.63 -0.91
N ARG A 110 -9.39 10.51 -0.11
CA ARG A 110 -8.66 10.12 1.11
C ARG A 110 -9.60 9.70 2.24
N ALA A 111 -10.71 10.41 2.44
CA ALA A 111 -11.69 10.08 3.46
C ALA A 111 -12.36 8.71 3.21
N THR A 112 -12.47 8.32 1.94
CA THR A 112 -13.07 7.05 1.50
C THR A 112 -12.04 5.98 1.16
N SER A 113 -10.73 6.27 1.26
CA SER A 113 -9.61 5.40 0.84
C SER A 113 -9.64 5.01 -0.65
N LEU A 114 -10.39 5.73 -1.47
CA LEU A 114 -10.47 5.50 -2.91
C LEU A 114 -9.19 5.91 -3.65
N ASP A 115 -8.34 6.72 -3.01
CA ASP A 115 -7.01 7.07 -3.52
C ASP A 115 -6.09 5.86 -3.64
N GLU A 116 -6.40 4.75 -2.95
CA GLU A 116 -5.61 3.52 -2.97
C GLU A 116 -6.03 2.51 -4.04
N LEU A 117 -7.14 2.73 -4.76
CA LEU A 117 -7.60 1.81 -5.81
C LEU A 117 -6.52 1.46 -6.85
N PRO A 118 -5.64 2.39 -7.29
CA PRO A 118 -4.58 2.05 -8.24
C PRO A 118 -3.56 1.03 -7.71
N GLN A 119 -3.50 0.76 -6.40
CA GLN A 119 -2.64 -0.30 -5.83
C GLN A 119 -3.06 -1.69 -6.32
N LEU A 120 -4.30 -1.89 -6.77
CA LEU A 120 -4.72 -3.14 -7.43
C LEU A 120 -3.84 -3.48 -8.64
N ILE A 121 -3.33 -2.48 -9.36
CA ILE A 121 -2.38 -2.67 -10.46
C ILE A 121 -1.06 -3.25 -9.93
N ASN A 122 -0.59 -2.79 -8.77
CA ASN A 122 0.61 -3.34 -8.13
C ASN A 122 0.41 -4.81 -7.71
N VAL A 123 -0.79 -5.16 -7.24
CA VAL A 123 -1.14 -6.55 -6.92
C VAL A 123 -1.14 -7.41 -8.18
N LEU A 124 -1.76 -6.95 -9.26
CA LEU A 124 -1.78 -7.67 -10.55
C LEU A 124 -0.39 -7.86 -11.13
N ARG A 125 0.52 -6.89 -10.97
CA ARG A 125 1.94 -6.99 -11.37
C ARG A 125 2.75 -7.92 -10.48
N GLY A 126 2.33 -8.13 -9.22
CA GLY A 126 3.06 -8.91 -8.24
C GLY A 126 4.02 -8.10 -7.37
N ASP A 127 3.97 -6.78 -7.48
CA ASP A 127 4.79 -5.88 -6.65
C ASP A 127 4.36 -5.93 -5.19
N SER A 128 3.06 -6.16 -4.95
CA SER A 128 2.45 -6.28 -3.62
C SER A 128 1.40 -7.39 -3.59
N GLY A 129 0.92 -7.78 -2.40
CA GLY A 129 -0.17 -8.74 -2.23
C GLY A 129 -1.35 -8.12 -1.49
N ILE A 130 -2.56 -8.63 -1.73
CA ILE A 130 -3.77 -8.23 -0.99
C ILE A 130 -3.70 -8.75 0.45
N ILE A 131 -3.28 -10.01 0.61
CA ILE A 131 -3.24 -10.70 1.90
C ILE A 131 -1.83 -10.60 2.47
N GLY A 132 -1.68 -9.77 3.49
CA GLY A 132 -0.58 -9.79 4.45
C GLY A 132 0.85 -9.79 3.90
N THR A 133 1.38 -8.63 3.62
CA THR A 133 2.74 -8.26 3.99
C THR A 133 2.93 -6.75 3.91
N THR A 134 2.33 -6.05 4.84
CA THR A 134 2.92 -4.76 5.20
C THR A 134 3.89 -5.07 6.33
N LYS A 135 5.13 -5.38 6.02
CA LYS A 135 6.19 -5.17 7.01
C LYS A 135 6.17 -3.68 7.30
N LYS A 136 5.99 -3.37 8.58
CA LYS A 136 5.90 -2.04 9.18
C LYS A 136 6.71 -0.99 8.40
N ASN A 137 6.08 0.15 8.17
CA ASN A 137 6.70 1.39 7.76
C ASN A 137 8.08 1.56 8.40
N LEU A 138 9.12 1.30 7.64
CA LEU A 138 10.41 1.91 7.90
C LEU A 138 10.30 3.27 7.22
N ASP A 139 10.21 4.30 8.03
CA ASP A 139 10.24 5.70 7.59
C ASP A 139 11.47 5.93 6.73
N PHE A 140 11.25 5.91 5.42
CA PHE A 140 12.27 6.16 4.40
C PHE A 140 12.51 7.67 4.18
N THR A 141 12.27 8.49 5.18
CA THR A 141 12.64 9.91 5.14
C THR A 141 14.13 10.14 5.31
N ARG A 142 14.95 9.08 5.42
CA ARG A 142 16.40 9.20 5.70
C ARG A 142 17.36 8.73 4.60
N VAL A 143 16.90 8.33 3.42
CA VAL A 143 17.79 7.80 2.36
C VAL A 143 17.93 8.74 1.16
N SER A 144 17.40 9.94 1.20
CA SER A 144 17.56 10.91 0.10
C SER A 144 18.54 12.03 0.42
N LEU A 145 19.61 11.74 1.15
CA LEU A 145 20.76 12.67 1.34
C LEU A 145 22.04 11.85 1.38
N ALA A 146 22.50 11.42 0.21
CA ALA A 146 23.92 11.14 -0.07
C ALA A 146 24.15 11.33 -1.57
#